data_11999bb26f3f1e86be70ed99a893b832
#
_entry.id   11999bb26f3f1e86be70ed99a893b832
#
_cell.length_a   1.000
_cell.length_b   1.000
_cell.length_c   1.000
_cell.angle_alpha   90.00
_cell.angle_beta   90.00
_cell.angle_gamma   90.00
#
_symmetry.space_group_name_H-M   'P 1'
#
loop_
_entity.id
_entity.type
_entity.pdbx_description
1 polymer ?
#
loop_
_entity_poly.entity_id
_entity_poly.type
_entity_poly.pdbx_seq_one_letter_code
_entity_poly.pdbx_strand_id
1 'polypeptide(L)'
;MENNKGQWSSNFGFLMAAIGSAVGLGNIWGFPYKMGANGGGAFLLVYVILVVFVGFAVMLGELTIGRKTGKGAVGAYRALNKKLPWVGYMGVGSAFLILGFYSVLGGMVMRYMLGFLVNMFGGAGFAAEGFFGSWIANMPGMVGFYALFMLLNIVIVMGGISGGIEKFSKVAMPALAVMLVTVIVYVACQPGAMEGYKFMFVPDFSVFDSLKSFFDVLKSAAGQMFFSLSLGMGAMITYGSYLSKSEDLNTNTIIIPVA
;
A
#
# COMPACT_ATOMS: atom_id res chain seq x y z
N MET A 1 25.25 5.28 -25.95
CA MET A 1 25.26 4.37 -24.79
C MET A 1 23.81 4.15 -24.38
N GLU A 2 23.20 3.06 -24.81
CA GLU A 2 21.89 2.64 -24.31
C GLU A 2 22.04 2.39 -22.82
N ASN A 3 21.29 3.18 -22.05
CA ASN A 3 21.22 3.02 -20.62
C ASN A 3 20.55 1.66 -20.35
N ASN A 4 21.33 0.66 -20.00
CA ASN A 4 20.89 -0.68 -19.63
C ASN A 4 20.19 -0.62 -18.26
N LYS A 5 19.13 0.21 -18.16
CA LYS A 5 18.23 0.22 -16.99
C LYS A 5 17.45 -1.07 -17.05
N GLY A 6 17.48 -1.82 -15.96
CA GLY A 6 16.61 -2.97 -15.80
C GLY A 6 15.18 -2.59 -16.17
N GLN A 7 14.51 -3.43 -16.94
CA GLN A 7 13.11 -3.30 -17.30
C GLN A 7 12.31 -4.37 -16.57
N TRP A 8 11.00 -4.17 -16.43
CA TRP A 8 10.11 -5.24 -16.00
C TRP A 8 10.19 -6.39 -16.99
N SER A 9 10.30 -7.62 -16.50
CA SER A 9 10.41 -8.79 -17.38
C SER A 9 9.07 -9.12 -18.07
N SER A 10 7.96 -8.67 -17.47
CA SER A 10 6.60 -8.89 -18.00
C SER A 10 5.63 -7.85 -17.44
N ASN A 11 4.51 -7.62 -18.16
CA ASN A 11 3.42 -6.79 -17.66
C ASN A 11 2.80 -7.36 -16.37
N PHE A 12 2.68 -8.68 -16.28
CA PHE A 12 2.23 -9.35 -15.06
C PHE A 12 3.14 -9.04 -13.87
N GLY A 13 4.46 -9.05 -14.06
CA GLY A 13 5.42 -8.70 -13.01
C GLY A 13 5.31 -7.25 -12.58
N PHE A 14 5.12 -6.32 -13.51
CA PHE A 14 4.84 -4.93 -13.21
C PHE A 14 3.54 -4.78 -12.40
N LEU A 15 2.44 -5.41 -12.85
CA LEU A 15 1.16 -5.36 -12.14
C LEU A 15 1.28 -5.91 -10.73
N MET A 16 1.93 -7.06 -10.53
CA MET A 16 2.14 -7.63 -9.19
C MET A 16 2.95 -6.69 -8.28
N ALA A 17 3.97 -6.03 -8.83
CA ALA A 17 4.76 -5.08 -8.06
C ALA A 17 3.97 -3.79 -7.75
N ALA A 18 3.19 -3.27 -8.70
CA ALA A 18 2.37 -2.07 -8.52
C ALA A 18 1.22 -2.32 -7.54
N ILE A 19 0.51 -3.45 -7.67
CA ILE A 19 -0.52 -3.89 -6.73
C ILE A 19 0.11 -4.12 -5.35
N GLY A 20 1.30 -4.76 -5.28
CA GLY A 20 2.02 -4.96 -4.03
C GLY A 20 2.48 -3.67 -3.36
N SER A 21 2.77 -2.63 -4.13
CA SER A 21 3.02 -1.29 -3.59
C SER A 21 1.75 -0.63 -3.08
N ALA A 22 0.60 -0.94 -3.67
CA ALA A 22 -0.70 -0.40 -3.30
C ALA A 22 -1.32 -1.16 -2.12
N VAL A 23 -1.25 -2.50 -2.11
CA VAL A 23 -1.84 -3.34 -1.05
C VAL A 23 -0.84 -3.56 0.07
N GLY A 24 -1.09 -2.97 1.22
CA GLY A 24 -0.23 -3.07 2.39
C GLY A 24 -1.01 -2.98 3.70
N LEU A 25 -0.29 -2.77 4.80
CA LEU A 25 -0.89 -2.59 6.14
C LEU A 25 -1.91 -1.44 6.18
N GLY A 26 -1.72 -0.41 5.34
CA GLY A 26 -2.66 0.68 5.20
C GLY A 26 -4.04 0.25 4.72
N ASN A 27 -4.12 -0.81 3.91
CA ASN A 27 -5.37 -1.33 3.38
C ASN A 27 -5.96 -2.39 4.32
N ILE A 28 -5.12 -3.28 4.85
CA ILE A 28 -5.58 -4.41 5.67
C ILE A 28 -5.96 -3.95 7.08
N TRP A 29 -5.25 -2.98 7.64
CA TRP A 29 -5.48 -2.47 8.99
C TRP A 29 -6.00 -1.04 9.02
N GLY A 30 -5.36 -0.12 8.31
CA GLY A 30 -5.69 1.32 8.35
C GLY A 30 -7.04 1.64 7.73
N PHE A 31 -7.39 1.02 6.60
CA PHE A 31 -8.65 1.27 5.90
C PHE A 31 -9.87 0.84 6.73
N PRO A 32 -9.96 -0.39 7.29
CA PRO A 32 -11.09 -0.78 8.13
C PRO A 32 -11.25 0.12 9.35
N TYR A 33 -10.14 0.50 9.98
CA TYR A 33 -10.16 1.43 11.11
C TYR A 33 -10.76 2.79 10.73
N LYS A 34 -10.29 3.38 9.61
CA LYS A 34 -10.81 4.67 9.13
C LYS A 34 -12.27 4.57 8.69
N MET A 35 -12.65 3.49 8.03
CA MET A 35 -14.02 3.22 7.65
C MET A 35 -14.93 3.15 8.88
N GLY A 36 -14.51 2.43 9.92
CA GLY A 36 -15.24 2.35 11.18
C GLY A 36 -15.41 3.70 11.88
N ALA A 37 -14.35 4.52 11.87
CA ALA A 37 -14.35 5.84 12.52
C ALA A 37 -15.10 6.93 11.72
N ASN A 38 -15.40 6.73 10.44
CA ASN A 38 -15.96 7.75 9.53
C ASN A 38 -17.29 7.31 8.89
N GLY A 39 -18.10 6.49 9.54
CA GLY A 39 -19.46 6.18 9.09
C GLY A 39 -19.59 5.05 8.07
N GLY A 40 -18.68 4.07 8.11
CA GLY A 40 -18.85 2.81 7.37
C GLY A 40 -19.03 3.00 5.86
N GLY A 41 -20.21 2.61 5.36
CA GLY A 41 -20.53 2.67 3.93
C GLY A 41 -20.50 4.08 3.33
N ALA A 42 -20.77 5.12 4.11
CA ALA A 42 -20.67 6.52 3.62
C ALA A 42 -19.21 6.89 3.32
N PHE A 43 -18.27 6.50 4.20
CA PHE A 43 -16.83 6.65 3.96
C PHE A 43 -16.39 5.85 2.72
N LEU A 44 -16.83 4.59 2.61
CA LEU A 44 -16.51 3.73 1.46
C LEU A 44 -16.97 4.37 0.15
N LEU A 45 -18.18 4.94 0.10
CA LEU A 45 -18.69 5.62 -1.08
C LEU A 45 -17.81 6.81 -1.49
N VAL A 46 -17.47 7.69 -0.53
CA VAL A 46 -16.57 8.84 -0.78
C VAL A 46 -15.21 8.35 -1.25
N TYR A 47 -14.66 7.32 -0.62
CA TYR A 47 -13.38 6.73 -1.00
C TYR A 47 -13.40 6.21 -2.45
N VAL A 48 -14.42 5.42 -2.84
CA VAL A 48 -14.54 4.88 -4.20
C VAL A 48 -14.66 6.01 -5.24
N ILE A 49 -15.45 7.03 -4.94
CA ILE A 49 -15.56 8.22 -5.83
C ILE A 49 -14.19 8.87 -6.01
N LEU A 50 -13.45 9.07 -4.93
CA LEU A 50 -12.09 9.65 -5.00
C LEU A 50 -11.13 8.75 -5.78
N VAL A 51 -11.16 7.43 -5.60
CA VAL A 51 -10.33 6.48 -6.36
C VAL A 51 -10.62 6.60 -7.86
N VAL A 52 -11.89 6.60 -8.25
CA VAL A 52 -12.30 6.63 -9.66
C VAL A 52 -11.95 7.97 -10.33
N PHE A 53 -12.24 9.09 -9.70
CA PHE A 53 -12.10 10.40 -10.35
C PHE A 53 -10.74 11.07 -10.11
N VAL A 54 -10.14 10.86 -8.96
CA VAL A 54 -8.87 11.50 -8.59
C VAL A 54 -7.72 10.50 -8.67
N GLY A 55 -7.88 9.34 -8.05
CA GLY A 55 -6.83 8.32 -7.97
C GLY A 55 -6.39 7.85 -9.36
N PHE A 56 -7.36 7.51 -10.23
CA PHE A 56 -7.08 7.12 -11.62
C PHE A 56 -6.31 8.21 -12.38
N ALA A 57 -6.77 9.47 -12.32
CA ALA A 57 -6.15 10.57 -13.05
C ALA A 57 -4.72 10.84 -12.59
N VAL A 58 -4.47 10.83 -11.27
CA VAL A 58 -3.14 11.03 -10.69
C VAL A 58 -2.22 9.86 -11.04
N MET A 59 -2.69 8.61 -10.91
CA MET A 59 -1.91 7.42 -11.24
C MET A 59 -1.49 7.40 -12.71
N LEU A 60 -2.44 7.67 -13.63
CA LEU A 60 -2.14 7.77 -15.06
C LEU A 60 -1.09 8.86 -15.35
N GLY A 61 -1.21 10.00 -14.68
CA GLY A 61 -0.25 11.09 -14.78
C GLY A 61 1.15 10.67 -14.30
N GLU A 62 1.26 10.05 -13.14
CA GLU A 62 2.55 9.60 -12.59
C GLU A 62 3.21 8.52 -13.48
N LEU A 63 2.46 7.49 -13.88
CA LEU A 63 2.96 6.45 -14.80
C LEU A 63 3.41 7.04 -16.14
N THR A 64 2.65 7.98 -16.69
CA THR A 64 2.98 8.67 -17.95
C THR A 64 4.26 9.49 -17.81
N ILE A 65 4.42 10.26 -16.74
CA ILE A 65 5.62 11.04 -16.45
C ILE A 65 6.84 10.12 -16.34
N GLY A 66 6.70 9.04 -15.59
CA GLY A 66 7.74 8.02 -15.43
C GLY A 66 8.17 7.42 -16.77
N ARG A 67 7.22 6.90 -17.55
CA ARG A 67 7.46 6.25 -18.85
C ARG A 67 8.04 7.22 -19.87
N LYS A 68 7.53 8.45 -19.95
CA LYS A 68 8.01 9.48 -20.88
C LYS A 68 9.46 9.86 -20.62
N THR A 69 9.84 9.99 -19.36
CA THR A 69 11.16 10.50 -19.00
C THR A 69 12.20 9.38 -18.79
N GLY A 70 11.76 8.16 -18.50
CA GLY A 70 12.63 7.06 -18.13
C GLY A 70 13.46 7.34 -16.87
N LYS A 71 12.97 8.20 -15.95
CA LYS A 71 13.68 8.66 -14.76
C LYS A 71 12.80 8.51 -13.51
N GLY A 72 13.44 8.31 -12.35
CA GLY A 72 12.73 8.38 -11.07
C GLY A 72 12.25 9.79 -10.76
N ALA A 73 11.44 9.96 -9.70
CA ALA A 73 10.65 11.15 -9.42
C ALA A 73 11.39 12.49 -9.61
N VAL A 74 12.50 12.70 -8.92
CA VAL A 74 13.28 13.97 -9.02
C VAL A 74 13.79 14.22 -10.43
N GLY A 75 14.34 13.17 -11.07
CA GLY A 75 14.87 13.26 -12.42
C GLY A 75 13.79 13.50 -13.47
N ALA A 76 12.60 12.95 -13.28
CA ALA A 76 11.45 13.10 -14.15
C ALA A 76 10.93 14.54 -14.14
N TYR A 77 10.69 15.13 -12.97
CA TYR A 77 10.27 16.52 -12.86
C TYR A 77 11.32 17.48 -13.40
N ARG A 78 12.62 17.24 -13.14
CA ARG A 78 13.71 18.06 -13.69
C ARG A 78 13.78 17.98 -15.22
N ALA A 79 13.48 16.83 -15.81
CA ALA A 79 13.48 16.65 -17.26
C ALA A 79 12.31 17.38 -17.93
N LEU A 80 11.15 17.43 -17.27
CA LEU A 80 9.97 18.15 -17.77
C LEU A 80 10.10 19.66 -17.61
N ASN A 81 10.57 20.12 -16.45
CA ASN A 81 10.76 21.52 -16.15
C ASN A 81 11.89 21.70 -15.12
N LYS A 82 12.92 22.47 -15.50
CA LYS A 82 14.09 22.74 -14.64
C LYS A 82 13.74 23.44 -13.31
N LYS A 83 12.55 24.03 -13.20
CA LYS A 83 12.07 24.73 -11.99
C LYS A 83 11.30 23.83 -11.02
N LEU A 84 10.94 22.59 -11.42
CA LEU A 84 10.05 21.71 -10.66
C LEU A 84 10.72 20.48 -9.98
N PRO A 85 12.05 20.33 -9.87
CA PRO A 85 12.63 19.17 -9.20
C PRO A 85 12.24 19.07 -7.72
N TRP A 86 11.86 20.19 -7.08
CA TRP A 86 11.42 20.25 -5.70
C TRP A 86 10.18 19.40 -5.44
N VAL A 87 9.27 19.28 -6.42
CA VAL A 87 8.10 18.37 -6.33
C VAL A 87 8.56 16.92 -6.18
N GLY A 88 9.56 16.52 -6.98
CA GLY A 88 10.15 15.18 -6.86
C GLY A 88 10.84 14.95 -5.52
N TYR A 89 11.52 15.97 -4.98
CA TYR A 89 12.13 15.87 -3.63
C TYR A 89 11.09 15.75 -2.54
N MET A 90 9.95 16.44 -2.62
CA MET A 90 8.85 16.29 -1.68
C MET A 90 8.29 14.85 -1.71
N GLY A 91 8.09 14.29 -2.92
CA GLY A 91 7.65 12.90 -3.07
C GLY A 91 8.63 11.90 -2.44
N VAL A 92 9.92 12.03 -2.73
CA VAL A 92 10.95 11.16 -2.13
C VAL A 92 11.03 11.36 -0.60
N GLY A 93 10.90 12.60 -0.13
CA GLY A 93 10.88 12.90 1.31
C GLY A 93 9.70 12.26 2.03
N SER A 94 8.50 12.30 1.44
CA SER A 94 7.33 11.61 2.00
C SER A 94 7.51 10.10 2.05
N ALA A 95 8.05 9.49 0.98
CA ALA A 95 8.36 8.06 0.96
C ALA A 95 9.38 7.68 2.04
N PHE A 96 10.40 8.51 2.27
CA PHE A 96 11.40 8.30 3.32
C PHE A 96 10.80 8.34 4.72
N LEU A 97 9.92 9.31 4.99
CA LEU A 97 9.22 9.41 6.27
C LEU A 97 8.29 8.20 6.50
N ILE A 98 7.58 7.77 5.46
CA ILE A 98 6.74 6.57 5.50
C ILE A 98 7.59 5.33 5.80
N LEU A 99 8.72 5.16 5.13
CA LEU A 99 9.63 4.03 5.35
C LEU A 99 10.03 3.92 6.84
N GLY A 100 10.29 5.05 7.50
CA GLY A 100 10.68 5.09 8.91
C GLY A 100 9.66 4.39 9.83
N PHE A 101 8.40 4.85 9.82
CA PHE A 101 7.37 4.25 10.69
C PHE A 101 6.87 2.89 10.16
N TYR A 102 6.80 2.71 8.84
CA TYR A 102 6.31 1.49 8.23
C TYR A 102 7.21 0.30 8.50
N SER A 103 8.52 0.53 8.59
CA SER A 103 9.48 -0.52 8.94
C SER A 103 9.35 -1.00 10.38
N VAL A 104 8.98 -0.10 11.29
CA VAL A 104 8.65 -0.47 12.68
C VAL A 104 7.40 -1.36 12.72
N LEU A 105 6.35 -0.97 12.00
CA LEU A 105 5.14 -1.80 11.86
C LEU A 105 5.43 -3.15 11.19
N GLY A 106 6.27 -3.17 10.15
CA GLY A 106 6.72 -4.41 9.51
C GLY A 106 7.43 -5.34 10.47
N GLY A 107 8.33 -4.82 11.30
CA GLY A 107 8.98 -5.58 12.37
C GLY A 107 7.99 -6.15 13.39
N MET A 108 6.98 -5.37 13.77
CA MET A 108 5.92 -5.81 14.66
C MET A 108 5.10 -6.97 14.04
N VAL A 109 4.69 -6.85 12.78
CA VAL A 109 3.97 -7.92 12.07
C VAL A 109 4.80 -9.20 12.00
N MET A 110 6.09 -9.10 11.72
CA MET A 110 7.00 -10.26 11.74
C MET A 110 7.06 -10.92 13.12
N ARG A 111 7.09 -10.12 14.19
CA ARG A 111 7.07 -10.64 15.56
C ARG A 111 5.78 -11.40 15.86
N TYR A 112 4.61 -10.84 15.44
CA TYR A 112 3.33 -11.52 15.60
C TYR A 112 3.26 -12.79 14.77
N MET A 113 3.72 -12.76 13.51
CA MET A 113 3.75 -13.93 12.64
C MET A 113 4.55 -15.09 13.28
N LEU A 114 5.75 -14.81 13.78
CA LEU A 114 6.54 -15.81 14.49
C LEU A 114 5.87 -16.30 15.78
N GLY A 115 5.19 -15.39 16.50
CA GLY A 115 4.43 -15.74 17.68
C GLY A 115 3.30 -16.72 17.38
N PHE A 116 2.50 -16.46 16.35
CA PHE A 116 1.44 -17.38 15.94
C PHE A 116 1.97 -18.73 15.44
N LEU A 117 3.10 -18.73 14.72
CA LEU A 117 3.76 -19.99 14.32
C LEU A 117 4.19 -20.80 15.55
N VAL A 118 4.80 -20.17 16.55
CA VAL A 118 5.16 -20.86 17.81
C VAL A 118 3.93 -21.41 18.53
N ASN A 119 2.82 -20.66 18.55
CA ASN A 119 1.57 -21.15 19.14
C ASN A 119 1.02 -22.40 18.42
N MET A 120 1.14 -22.47 17.09
CA MET A 120 0.72 -23.65 16.32
C MET A 120 1.48 -24.93 16.73
N PHE A 121 2.71 -24.79 17.22
CA PHE A 121 3.57 -25.91 17.67
C PHE A 121 3.55 -26.09 19.21
N GLY A 122 2.54 -25.58 19.91
CA GLY A 122 2.36 -25.80 21.34
C GLY A 122 3.08 -24.81 22.26
N GLY A 123 3.63 -23.72 21.70
CA GLY A 123 4.19 -22.62 22.49
C GLY A 123 3.08 -21.73 23.06
N ALA A 124 3.28 -21.14 24.24
CA ALA A 124 2.27 -20.32 24.91
C ALA A 124 2.48 -18.81 24.71
N GLY A 125 1.38 -18.06 24.66
CA GLY A 125 1.37 -16.68 25.15
C GLY A 125 1.43 -15.54 24.14
N PHE A 126 1.42 -15.77 22.81
CA PHE A 126 1.54 -14.67 21.83
C PHE A 126 0.22 -13.95 21.49
N ALA A 127 -0.92 -14.52 21.80
CA ALA A 127 -2.23 -13.91 21.65
C ALA A 127 -2.85 -13.49 23.00
N ALA A 128 -2.05 -13.46 24.08
CA ALA A 128 -2.51 -13.08 25.41
C ALA A 128 -2.85 -11.58 25.49
N GLU A 129 -3.86 -11.26 26.29
CA GLU A 129 -4.12 -9.87 26.69
C GLU A 129 -2.85 -9.24 27.25
N GLY A 130 -2.56 -7.98 26.82
CA GLY A 130 -1.37 -7.26 27.26
C GLY A 130 -0.08 -7.57 26.48
N PHE A 131 -0.06 -8.55 25.55
CA PHE A 131 1.13 -8.82 24.73
C PHE A 131 1.58 -7.59 23.95
N PHE A 132 0.64 -6.85 23.35
CA PHE A 132 0.94 -5.63 22.60
C PHE A 132 1.63 -4.57 23.48
N GLY A 133 1.12 -4.32 24.68
CA GLY A 133 1.71 -3.36 25.61
C GLY A 133 3.12 -3.78 26.07
N SER A 134 3.31 -5.06 26.40
CA SER A 134 4.62 -5.59 26.78
C SER A 134 5.62 -5.55 25.63
N TRP A 135 5.15 -5.79 24.40
CA TRP A 135 5.98 -5.72 23.21
C TRP A 135 6.45 -4.28 22.91
N ILE A 136 5.55 -3.28 22.98
CA ILE A 136 5.92 -1.86 22.80
C ILE A 136 6.93 -1.40 23.86
N ALA A 137 6.83 -1.91 25.08
CA ALA A 137 7.78 -1.60 26.14
C ALA A 137 9.15 -2.28 25.95
N ASN A 138 9.22 -3.33 25.10
CA ASN A 138 10.47 -4.05 24.82
C ASN A 138 11.26 -3.39 23.68
N MET A 139 11.92 -2.28 23.96
CA MET A 139 12.70 -1.52 22.98
C MET A 139 13.76 -2.37 22.25
N PRO A 140 14.59 -3.19 22.91
CA PRO A 140 15.58 -4.02 22.22
C PRO A 140 14.95 -5.02 21.24
N GLY A 141 13.83 -5.64 21.62
CA GLY A 141 13.09 -6.55 20.75
C GLY A 141 12.52 -5.82 19.52
N MET A 142 11.91 -4.65 19.71
CA MET A 142 11.38 -3.82 18.63
C MET A 142 12.49 -3.44 17.63
N VAL A 143 13.63 -2.97 18.12
CA VAL A 143 14.78 -2.60 17.27
C VAL A 143 15.32 -3.82 16.52
N GLY A 144 15.40 -4.99 17.16
CA GLY A 144 15.83 -6.22 16.52
C GLY A 144 14.93 -6.64 15.35
N PHE A 145 13.60 -6.64 15.54
CA PHE A 145 12.66 -6.98 14.47
C PHE A 145 12.55 -5.90 13.39
N TYR A 146 12.68 -4.63 13.75
CA TYR A 146 12.84 -3.54 12.78
C TYR A 146 14.06 -3.77 11.89
N ALA A 147 15.22 -4.06 12.49
CA ALA A 147 16.46 -4.31 11.76
C ALA A 147 16.34 -5.55 10.85
N LEU A 148 15.69 -6.61 11.32
CA LEU A 148 15.43 -7.81 10.52
C LEU A 148 14.53 -7.49 9.32
N PHE A 149 13.45 -6.73 9.53
CA PHE A 149 12.55 -6.29 8.45
C PHE A 149 13.30 -5.44 7.41
N MET A 150 14.13 -4.49 7.87
CA MET A 150 14.95 -3.66 6.99
C MET A 150 15.97 -4.49 6.21
N LEU A 151 16.62 -5.47 6.84
CA LEU A 151 17.54 -6.36 6.17
C LEU A 151 16.88 -7.14 5.04
N LEU A 152 15.68 -7.69 5.26
CA LEU A 152 14.91 -8.37 4.22
C LEU A 152 14.56 -7.43 3.05
N ASN A 153 14.16 -6.19 3.34
CA ASN A 153 13.91 -5.19 2.30
C ASN A 153 15.18 -4.89 1.49
N ILE A 154 16.31 -4.70 2.16
CA ILE A 154 17.60 -4.46 1.49
C ILE A 154 17.96 -5.61 0.56
N VAL A 155 17.85 -6.86 1.03
CA VAL A 155 18.14 -8.05 0.22
C VAL A 155 17.26 -8.12 -1.04
N ILE A 156 15.94 -7.85 -0.91
CA ILE A 156 15.03 -7.86 -2.04
C ILE A 156 15.39 -6.74 -3.04
N VAL A 157 15.64 -5.53 -2.54
CA VAL A 157 15.96 -4.37 -3.40
C VAL A 157 17.33 -4.52 -4.08
N MET A 158 18.31 -5.14 -3.42
CA MET A 158 19.61 -5.45 -4.03
C MET A 158 19.50 -6.38 -5.24
N GLY A 159 18.46 -7.22 -5.33
CA GLY A 159 18.16 -8.01 -6.51
C GLY A 159 17.71 -7.21 -7.73
N GLY A 160 17.51 -5.88 -7.57
CA GLY A 160 17.03 -4.98 -8.62
C GLY A 160 15.55 -5.16 -8.96
N ILE A 161 15.13 -4.58 -10.09
CA ILE A 161 13.70 -4.57 -10.49
C ILE A 161 13.22 -5.99 -10.84
N SER A 162 13.82 -6.62 -11.84
CA SER A 162 13.36 -7.92 -12.35
C SER A 162 13.77 -9.10 -11.46
N GLY A 163 14.98 -9.09 -10.91
CA GLY A 163 15.53 -10.18 -10.10
C GLY A 163 15.09 -10.15 -8.63
N GLY A 164 14.78 -8.98 -8.09
CA GLY A 164 14.38 -8.76 -6.71
C GLY A 164 12.89 -8.45 -6.57
N ILE A 165 12.51 -7.21 -6.81
CA ILE A 165 11.14 -6.71 -6.54
C ILE A 165 10.10 -7.50 -7.33
N GLU A 166 10.28 -7.66 -8.64
CA GLU A 166 9.34 -8.37 -9.50
C GLU A 166 9.21 -9.85 -9.11
N LYS A 167 10.34 -10.52 -8.89
CA LYS A 167 10.36 -11.95 -8.53
C LYS A 167 9.66 -12.17 -7.18
N PHE A 168 9.92 -11.32 -6.20
CA PHE A 168 9.26 -11.39 -4.90
C PHE A 168 7.76 -11.15 -5.03
N SER A 169 7.34 -10.08 -5.74
CA SER A 169 5.94 -9.70 -5.89
C SER A 169 5.11 -10.75 -6.64
N LYS A 170 5.69 -11.42 -7.65
CA LYS A 170 5.03 -12.51 -8.39
C LYS A 170 4.61 -13.69 -7.51
N VAL A 171 5.28 -13.89 -6.39
CA VAL A 171 4.95 -14.96 -5.41
C VAL A 171 4.11 -14.40 -4.26
N ALA A 172 4.56 -13.28 -3.68
CA ALA A 172 3.94 -12.71 -2.49
C ALA A 172 2.52 -12.21 -2.73
N MET A 173 2.23 -11.57 -3.89
CA MET A 173 0.91 -11.01 -4.15
C MET A 173 -0.17 -12.07 -4.39
N PRO A 174 0.01 -13.10 -5.21
CA PRO A 174 -0.94 -14.18 -5.28
C PRO A 174 -1.15 -14.91 -3.94
N ALA A 175 -0.08 -15.12 -3.17
CA ALA A 175 -0.19 -15.71 -1.84
C ALA A 175 -1.04 -14.83 -0.90
N LEU A 176 -0.81 -13.51 -0.90
CA LEU A 176 -1.63 -12.56 -0.14
C LEU A 176 -3.10 -12.60 -0.58
N ALA A 177 -3.36 -12.60 -1.89
CA ALA A 177 -4.73 -12.69 -2.42
C ALA A 177 -5.45 -13.96 -1.94
N VAL A 178 -4.79 -15.12 -1.99
CA VAL A 178 -5.34 -16.37 -1.47
C VAL A 178 -5.64 -16.28 0.03
N MET A 179 -4.71 -15.71 0.82
CA MET A 179 -4.93 -15.50 2.27
C MET A 179 -6.11 -14.57 2.53
N LEU A 180 -6.23 -13.46 1.81
CA LEU A 180 -7.34 -12.53 1.98
C LEU A 180 -8.69 -13.19 1.62
N VAL A 181 -8.77 -13.90 0.49
CA VAL A 181 -9.99 -14.66 0.12
C VAL A 181 -10.35 -15.66 1.19
N THR A 182 -9.39 -16.41 1.73
CA THR A 182 -9.62 -17.37 2.82
C THR A 182 -10.19 -16.68 4.05
N VAL A 183 -9.65 -15.54 4.46
CA VAL A 183 -10.16 -14.76 5.60
C VAL A 183 -11.56 -14.22 5.33
N ILE A 184 -11.82 -13.69 4.11
CA ILE A 184 -13.15 -13.19 3.72
C ILE A 184 -14.19 -14.31 3.81
N VAL A 185 -13.90 -15.49 3.25
CA VAL A 185 -14.82 -16.66 3.31
C VAL A 185 -15.03 -17.10 4.76
N TYR A 186 -13.97 -17.19 5.54
CA TYR A 186 -14.06 -17.56 6.95
C TYR A 186 -14.95 -16.59 7.74
N VAL A 187 -14.72 -15.28 7.60
CA VAL A 187 -15.49 -14.23 8.31
C VAL A 187 -16.95 -14.22 7.83
N ALA A 188 -17.20 -14.43 6.53
CA ALA A 188 -18.55 -14.49 5.98
C ALA A 188 -19.41 -15.61 6.59
N CYS A 189 -18.77 -16.70 7.03
CA CYS A 189 -19.43 -17.82 7.67
C CYS A 189 -19.67 -17.64 9.19
N GLN A 190 -19.17 -16.54 9.80
CA GLN A 190 -19.32 -16.32 11.23
C GLN A 190 -20.70 -15.75 11.58
N PRO A 191 -21.23 -16.07 12.78
CA PRO A 191 -22.43 -15.42 13.31
C PRO A 191 -22.22 -13.88 13.38
N GLY A 192 -23.20 -13.11 12.94
CA GLY A 192 -23.11 -11.63 12.94
C GLY A 192 -22.42 -11.02 11.72
N ALA A 193 -21.86 -11.80 10.80
CA ALA A 193 -21.22 -11.29 9.59
C ALA A 193 -22.10 -10.32 8.78
N MET A 194 -23.44 -10.59 8.76
CA MET A 194 -24.39 -9.74 8.03
C MET A 194 -24.47 -8.30 8.57
N GLU A 195 -24.28 -8.11 9.88
CA GLU A 195 -24.25 -6.75 10.48
C GLU A 195 -23.01 -5.99 10.01
N GLY A 196 -21.86 -6.67 9.96
CA GLY A 196 -20.64 -6.12 9.41
C GLY A 196 -20.80 -5.73 7.93
N TYR A 197 -21.41 -6.57 7.11
CA TYR A 197 -21.70 -6.29 5.71
C TYR A 197 -22.67 -5.10 5.56
N LYS A 198 -23.72 -5.03 6.36
CA LYS A 198 -24.62 -3.87 6.35
C LYS A 198 -23.87 -2.59 6.69
N PHE A 199 -23.05 -2.60 7.75
CA PHE A 199 -22.25 -1.44 8.12
C PHE A 199 -21.31 -0.99 6.99
N MET A 200 -20.72 -1.94 6.26
CA MET A 200 -19.76 -1.66 5.21
C MET A 200 -20.41 -1.17 3.92
N PHE A 201 -21.55 -1.76 3.52
CA PHE A 201 -22.14 -1.50 2.19
C PHE A 201 -23.39 -0.63 2.19
N VAL A 202 -24.03 -0.44 3.35
CA VAL A 202 -25.20 0.45 3.46
C VAL A 202 -24.71 1.82 3.95
N PRO A 203 -24.74 2.87 3.10
CA PRO A 203 -24.28 4.19 3.50
C PRO A 203 -25.19 4.78 4.56
N ASP A 204 -24.64 5.15 5.70
CA ASP A 204 -25.30 5.98 6.69
C ASP A 204 -24.82 7.43 6.53
N PHE A 205 -25.67 8.27 5.94
CA PHE A 205 -25.35 9.66 5.69
C PHE A 205 -25.50 10.56 6.93
N SER A 206 -25.94 10.02 8.07
CA SER A 206 -26.02 10.78 9.32
C SER A 206 -24.64 11.29 9.78
N VAL A 207 -23.57 10.63 9.33
CA VAL A 207 -22.18 11.09 9.56
C VAL A 207 -21.90 12.48 8.97
N PHE A 208 -22.69 12.93 7.99
CA PHE A 208 -22.56 14.26 7.36
C PHE A 208 -23.51 15.29 8.01
N ASP A 209 -23.55 15.29 9.34
CA ASP A 209 -24.41 16.19 10.14
C ASP A 209 -24.02 17.67 10.04
N SER A 210 -22.79 17.96 9.65
CA SER A 210 -22.24 19.29 9.49
C SER A 210 -21.29 19.40 8.32
N LEU A 211 -21.04 20.61 7.84
CA LEU A 211 -20.03 20.87 6.81
C LEU A 211 -18.63 20.45 7.27
N LYS A 212 -18.36 20.57 8.56
CA LYS A 212 -17.09 20.14 9.16
C LYS A 212 -16.94 18.63 9.07
N SER A 213 -17.93 17.85 9.50
CA SER A 213 -17.87 16.38 9.45
C SER A 213 -17.74 15.87 8.02
N PHE A 214 -18.41 16.49 7.05
CA PHE A 214 -18.23 16.18 5.63
C PHE A 214 -16.76 16.36 5.19
N PHE A 215 -16.14 17.49 5.51
CA PHE A 215 -14.73 17.71 5.16
C PHE A 215 -13.76 16.80 5.93
N ASP A 216 -14.07 16.42 7.16
CA ASP A 216 -13.27 15.48 7.94
C ASP A 216 -13.29 14.08 7.32
N VAL A 217 -14.45 13.59 6.90
CA VAL A 217 -14.60 12.32 6.15
C VAL A 217 -13.89 12.41 4.79
N LEU A 218 -14.09 13.49 4.03
CA LEU A 218 -13.44 13.69 2.74
C LEU A 218 -11.92 13.70 2.86
N LYS A 219 -11.37 14.40 3.84
CA LYS A 219 -9.93 14.44 4.14
C LYS A 219 -9.39 13.06 4.52
N SER A 220 -10.12 12.33 5.36
CA SER A 220 -9.76 10.97 5.77
C SER A 220 -9.74 10.01 4.57
N ALA A 221 -10.77 10.06 3.71
CA ALA A 221 -10.89 9.25 2.52
C ALA A 221 -9.82 9.60 1.46
N ALA A 222 -9.58 10.90 1.23
CA ALA A 222 -8.52 11.36 0.32
C ALA A 222 -7.13 10.91 0.80
N GLY A 223 -6.82 11.11 2.07
CA GLY A 223 -5.55 10.64 2.66
C GLY A 223 -5.39 9.14 2.53
N GLN A 224 -6.46 8.36 2.74
CA GLN A 224 -6.44 6.92 2.55
C GLN A 224 -6.22 6.54 1.08
N MET A 225 -6.87 7.22 0.13
CA MET A 225 -6.71 6.97 -1.31
C MET A 225 -5.25 7.21 -1.75
N PHE A 226 -4.65 8.35 -1.40
CA PHE A 226 -3.26 8.64 -1.73
C PHE A 226 -2.30 7.61 -1.15
N PHE A 227 -2.53 7.20 0.09
CA PHE A 227 -1.72 6.19 0.77
C PHE A 227 -1.90 4.81 0.13
N SER A 228 -3.13 4.35 -0.06
CA SER A 228 -3.45 3.04 -0.64
C SER A 228 -2.94 2.88 -2.07
N LEU A 229 -3.02 3.91 -2.89
CA LEU A 229 -2.57 3.85 -4.28
C LEU A 229 -1.11 4.26 -4.47
N SER A 230 -0.37 4.51 -3.37
CA SER A 230 1.03 4.95 -3.40
C SER A 230 1.26 6.19 -4.28
N LEU A 231 0.31 7.13 -4.29
CA LEU A 231 0.35 8.35 -5.09
C LEU A 231 1.00 9.52 -4.35
N GLY A 232 1.55 10.47 -5.10
CA GLY A 232 2.19 11.67 -4.55
C GLY A 232 3.60 11.46 -4.00
N MET A 233 4.04 10.22 -3.82
CA MET A 233 5.39 9.90 -3.31
C MET A 233 6.40 9.53 -4.39
N GLY A 234 6.01 9.59 -5.68
CA GLY A 234 6.88 9.29 -6.81
C GLY A 234 7.13 7.80 -7.06
N ALA A 235 6.42 6.91 -6.34
CA ALA A 235 6.52 5.47 -6.53
C ALA A 235 6.03 5.07 -7.94
N MET A 236 4.85 5.53 -8.35
CA MET A 236 4.30 5.22 -9.67
C MET A 236 5.10 5.89 -10.80
N ILE A 237 5.70 7.07 -10.59
CA ILE A 237 6.67 7.66 -11.53
C ILE A 237 7.86 6.72 -11.71
N THR A 238 8.41 6.22 -10.62
CA THR A 238 9.56 5.30 -10.65
C THR A 238 9.21 4.00 -11.35
N TYR A 239 8.07 3.38 -11.02
CA TYR A 239 7.60 2.15 -11.66
C TYR A 239 7.33 2.35 -13.16
N GLY A 240 6.68 3.47 -13.52
CA GLY A 240 6.46 3.86 -14.90
C GLY A 240 7.76 4.05 -15.70
N SER A 241 8.84 4.47 -15.04
CA SER A 241 10.14 4.68 -15.71
C SER A 241 10.81 3.39 -16.21
N TYR A 242 10.36 2.23 -15.76
CA TYR A 242 10.82 0.90 -16.17
C TYR A 242 9.83 0.18 -17.09
N LEU A 243 8.67 0.80 -17.40
CA LEU A 243 7.67 0.24 -18.30
C LEU A 243 8.10 0.36 -19.77
N SER A 244 7.86 -0.70 -20.52
CA SER A 244 8.00 -0.70 -21.97
C SER A 244 7.02 0.28 -22.62
N LYS A 245 7.41 0.86 -23.77
CA LYS A 245 6.53 1.73 -24.55
C LYS A 245 5.36 0.96 -25.19
N SER A 246 5.46 -0.35 -25.34
CA SER A 246 4.42 -1.22 -25.90
C SER A 246 3.30 -1.52 -24.92
N GLU A 247 3.49 -1.29 -23.60
CA GLU A 247 2.48 -1.58 -22.59
C GLU A 247 1.34 -0.55 -22.60
N ASP A 248 0.11 -1.03 -22.42
CA ASP A 248 -1.06 -0.14 -22.33
C ASP A 248 -1.17 0.45 -20.92
N LEU A 249 -0.89 1.76 -20.80
CA LEU A 249 -1.01 2.48 -19.53
C LEU A 249 -2.45 2.58 -19.04
N ASN A 250 -3.43 2.72 -19.92
CA ASN A 250 -4.81 2.90 -19.50
C ASN A 250 -5.30 1.63 -18.80
N THR A 251 -5.09 0.48 -19.44
CA THR A 251 -5.43 -0.83 -18.84
C THR A 251 -4.71 -1.05 -17.51
N ASN A 252 -3.42 -0.78 -17.44
CA ASN A 252 -2.65 -0.93 -16.20
C ASN A 252 -3.16 0.01 -15.10
N THR A 253 -3.50 1.26 -15.45
CA THR A 253 -4.02 2.25 -14.48
C THR A 253 -5.40 1.88 -13.95
N ILE A 254 -6.22 1.13 -14.72
CA ILE A 254 -7.50 0.61 -14.23
C ILE A 254 -7.31 -0.60 -13.34
N ILE A 255 -6.45 -1.54 -13.75
CA ILE A 255 -6.24 -2.80 -13.02
C ILE A 255 -5.67 -2.55 -11.62
N ILE A 256 -4.69 -1.66 -11.46
CA ILE A 256 -4.00 -1.44 -10.17
C ILE A 256 -4.97 -0.98 -9.07
N PRO A 257 -5.85 0.03 -9.26
CA PRO A 257 -6.78 0.45 -8.20
C PRO A 257 -7.94 -0.50 -7.96
N VAL A 258 -8.27 -1.36 -8.94
CA VAL A 258 -9.40 -2.31 -8.84
C VAL A 258 -8.98 -3.61 -8.14
N ALA A 259 -7.72 -4.00 -8.26
CA ALA A 259 -7.18 -5.20 -7.63
C ALA A 259 -6.96 -5.01 -6.12
#